data_368e240488d46907023a07c8e953fb9a
#
_entry.id   368e240488d46907023a07c8e953fb9a
#
_cell.length_a   1.000
_cell.length_b   1.000
_cell.length_c   1.000
_cell.angle_alpha   90.00
_cell.angle_beta   90.00
_cell.angle_gamma   90.00
#
_symmetry.space_group_name_H-M   'P 1'
#
loop_
_entity.id
_entity.type
_entity.pdbx_description
1 polymer ?
#
loop_
_entity_poly.entity_id
_entity_poly.type
_entity_poly.pdbx_seq_one_letter_code
_entity_poly.pdbx_strand_id
1 'polypeptide(L)'
;MVFCTSCGNEIESGTRFCPKCGAGIDEKSVPITSEPTHVRPNYVVTNKNAGLAAVLSFLFCGLGQIYAGKITKGLLFIFIGILLGVATIIFILPGVAAVAFWIYNIYDAYTLTNEYNTALETTGRRPW
;
A
#
# COMPACT_ATOMS: atom_id res chain seq x y z
N MET A 1 40.03 -4.78 -17.34
CA MET A 1 40.88 -4.16 -16.29
C MET A 1 40.00 -3.13 -15.57
N VAL A 2 39.95 -3.20 -14.27
CA VAL A 2 39.10 -2.33 -13.42
C VAL A 2 40.04 -1.61 -12.44
N PHE A 3 39.73 -0.35 -12.11
CA PHE A 3 40.54 0.42 -11.15
C PHE A 3 39.89 0.45 -9.78
N CYS A 4 40.68 0.33 -8.72
CA CYS A 4 40.19 0.44 -7.35
C CYS A 4 39.72 1.85 -7.06
N THR A 5 38.47 2.01 -6.63
CA THR A 5 37.85 3.31 -6.30
C THR A 5 38.48 4.00 -5.08
N SER A 6 39.17 3.26 -4.21
CA SER A 6 39.85 3.78 -3.02
C SER A 6 41.28 4.24 -3.24
N CYS A 7 42.05 3.52 -4.08
CA CYS A 7 43.49 3.79 -4.24
C CYS A 7 43.95 3.95 -5.69
N GLY A 8 43.05 3.83 -6.67
CA GLY A 8 43.36 3.96 -8.10
C GLY A 8 44.22 2.86 -8.72
N ASN A 9 44.52 1.79 -7.97
CA ASN A 9 45.34 0.71 -8.48
C ASN A 9 44.58 -0.16 -9.49
N GLU A 10 45.26 -0.65 -10.53
CA GLU A 10 44.67 -1.53 -11.53
C GLU A 10 44.49 -2.93 -10.94
N ILE A 11 43.32 -3.53 -11.19
CA ILE A 11 42.89 -4.80 -10.60
C ILE A 11 42.36 -5.70 -11.70
N GLU A 12 42.60 -7.01 -11.60
CA GLU A 12 41.98 -8.00 -12.48
C GLU A 12 40.47 -8.12 -12.20
N SER A 13 39.67 -8.19 -13.26
CA SER A 13 38.22 -8.42 -13.16
C SER A 13 37.94 -9.76 -12.47
N GLY A 14 37.20 -9.70 -11.33
CA GLY A 14 36.83 -10.87 -10.52
C GLY A 14 37.50 -10.95 -9.14
N THR A 15 38.40 -10.03 -8.79
CA THR A 15 38.96 -9.93 -7.44
C THR A 15 38.00 -9.23 -6.49
N ARG A 16 37.73 -9.86 -5.34
CA ARG A 16 36.81 -9.28 -4.31
C ARG A 16 37.45 -8.22 -3.44
N PHE A 17 38.78 -8.16 -3.39
CA PHE A 17 39.53 -7.21 -2.56
C PHE A 17 40.72 -6.65 -3.32
N CYS A 18 41.00 -5.37 -3.16
CA CYS A 18 42.18 -4.75 -3.74
C CYS A 18 43.46 -5.27 -3.06
N PRO A 19 44.45 -5.85 -3.81
CA PRO A 19 45.67 -6.38 -3.21
C PRO A 19 46.58 -5.29 -2.63
N LYS A 20 46.35 -4.01 -2.98
CA LYS A 20 47.23 -2.91 -2.54
C LYS A 20 46.68 -2.19 -1.30
N CYS A 21 45.34 -2.01 -1.18
CA CYS A 21 44.76 -1.26 -0.07
C CYS A 21 43.72 -2.05 0.76
N GLY A 22 43.43 -3.30 0.40
CA GLY A 22 42.49 -4.17 1.11
C GLY A 22 41.03 -3.77 0.99
N ALA A 23 40.70 -2.74 0.22
CA ALA A 23 39.30 -2.29 0.04
C ALA A 23 38.48 -3.37 -0.69
N GLY A 24 37.29 -3.69 -0.20
CA GLY A 24 36.34 -4.57 -0.87
C GLY A 24 35.89 -3.95 -2.19
N ILE A 25 35.89 -4.76 -3.24
CA ILE A 25 35.41 -4.36 -4.56
C ILE A 25 34.05 -5.00 -4.73
N ASP A 26 32.99 -4.23 -4.44
CA ASP A 26 31.64 -4.67 -4.73
C ASP A 26 31.44 -4.78 -6.25
N GLU A 27 30.97 -5.91 -6.71
CA GLU A 27 30.65 -6.21 -8.12
C GLU A 27 29.60 -5.26 -8.73
N LYS A 28 29.16 -4.26 -7.99
CA LYS A 28 28.15 -3.25 -8.39
C LYS A 28 28.70 -1.98 -9.03
N SER A 29 30.01 -1.88 -9.27
CA SER A 29 30.61 -0.72 -9.95
C SER A 29 30.94 -1.00 -11.42
N VAL A 30 30.03 -1.65 -12.16
CA VAL A 30 30.03 -1.56 -13.61
C VAL A 30 29.36 -0.23 -13.96
N PRO A 31 30.00 0.68 -14.70
CA PRO A 31 29.33 1.87 -15.20
C PRO A 31 28.35 1.44 -16.28
N ILE A 32 27.13 1.13 -15.87
CA ILE A 32 26.02 1.00 -16.79
C ILE A 32 25.63 2.43 -17.16
N THR A 33 25.80 2.72 -18.44
CA THR A 33 25.26 3.84 -19.19
C THR A 33 23.98 4.37 -18.55
N SER A 34 23.98 5.66 -18.27
CA SER A 34 22.96 6.49 -17.66
C SER A 34 21.54 6.20 -18.14
N GLU A 35 20.85 5.32 -17.44
CA GLU A 35 19.41 5.42 -17.30
C GLU A 35 19.14 6.00 -15.91
N PRO A 36 18.28 7.00 -15.76
CA PRO A 36 17.99 7.57 -14.45
C PRO A 36 17.32 6.49 -13.62
N THR A 37 18.12 5.80 -12.81
CA THR A 37 17.59 4.90 -11.79
C THR A 37 16.78 5.77 -10.85
N HIS A 38 15.46 5.78 -11.02
CA HIS A 38 14.53 6.23 -10.01
C HIS A 38 14.90 5.47 -8.74
N VAL A 39 15.62 6.13 -7.84
CA VAL A 39 15.79 5.69 -6.46
C VAL A 39 14.37 5.65 -5.90
N ARG A 40 13.74 4.48 -5.98
CA ARG A 40 12.46 4.26 -5.32
C ARG A 40 12.74 4.42 -3.83
N PRO A 41 12.15 5.42 -3.18
CA PRO A 41 12.26 5.49 -1.73
C PRO A 41 11.78 4.15 -1.19
N ASN A 42 12.62 3.53 -0.36
CA ASN A 42 12.37 2.21 0.23
C ASN A 42 11.34 2.38 1.38
N TYR A 43 10.11 2.86 1.03
CA TYR A 43 9.03 2.84 2.00
C TYR A 43 8.43 1.43 2.01
N VAL A 44 8.30 0.91 3.18
CA VAL A 44 7.66 -0.37 3.43
C VAL A 44 6.23 -0.28 2.90
N VAL A 45 6.00 -0.92 1.75
CA VAL A 45 4.68 -1.03 1.15
C VAL A 45 3.90 -2.04 2.00
N THR A 46 3.10 -1.54 2.91
CA THR A 46 2.22 -2.36 3.73
C THR A 46 0.92 -2.61 2.96
N ASN A 47 0.77 -3.81 2.43
CA ASN A 47 -0.50 -4.27 1.89
C ASN A 47 -1.54 -4.32 3.01
N LYS A 48 -2.73 -3.81 2.74
CA LYS A 48 -3.86 -3.82 3.67
C LYS A 48 -4.64 -5.12 3.51
N ASN A 49 -5.09 -5.68 4.62
CA ASN A 49 -5.89 -6.90 4.58
C ASN A 49 -7.35 -6.56 4.24
N ALA A 50 -7.81 -6.97 3.04
CA ALA A 50 -9.17 -6.74 2.58
C ALA A 50 -10.23 -7.45 3.45
N GLY A 51 -9.90 -8.63 4.00
CA GLY A 51 -10.76 -9.33 4.94
C GLY A 51 -10.96 -8.57 6.24
N LEU A 52 -9.90 -7.95 6.77
CA LEU A 52 -9.99 -7.11 7.98
C LEU A 52 -10.86 -5.87 7.72
N ALA A 53 -10.74 -5.25 6.55
CA ALA A 53 -11.60 -4.12 6.16
C ALA A 53 -13.08 -4.52 6.13
N ALA A 54 -13.39 -5.70 5.59
CA ALA A 54 -14.75 -6.24 5.55
C ALA A 54 -15.29 -6.52 6.95
N VAL A 55 -14.48 -7.14 7.84
CA VAL A 55 -14.86 -7.40 9.24
C VAL A 55 -15.11 -6.10 10.01
N LEU A 56 -14.26 -5.08 9.82
CA LEU A 56 -14.48 -3.77 10.43
C LEU A 56 -15.78 -3.12 9.96
N SER A 57 -16.11 -3.24 8.67
CA SER A 57 -17.38 -2.72 8.12
C SER A 57 -18.59 -3.52 8.57
N PHE A 58 -18.41 -4.81 8.87
CA PHE A 58 -19.47 -5.65 9.45
C PHE A 58 -19.84 -5.19 10.87
N LEU A 59 -18.83 -4.91 11.71
CA LEU A 59 -19.03 -4.45 13.10
C LEU A 59 -19.54 -3.01 13.16
N PHE A 60 -18.95 -2.13 12.37
CA PHE A 60 -19.30 -0.70 12.32
C PHE A 60 -19.33 -0.22 10.88
N CYS A 61 -20.49 0.25 10.45
CA CYS A 61 -20.68 0.83 9.12
C CYS A 61 -19.69 1.97 8.90
N GLY A 62 -18.83 1.86 7.85
CA GLY A 62 -17.88 2.90 7.47
C GLY A 62 -16.45 2.74 8.01
N LEU A 63 -16.18 1.91 9.04
CA LEU A 63 -14.82 1.74 9.56
C LEU A 63 -13.88 1.07 8.54
N GLY A 64 -14.37 0.17 7.73
CA GLY A 64 -13.57 -0.48 6.69
C GLY A 64 -13.05 0.50 5.63
N GLN A 65 -13.85 1.50 5.23
CA GLN A 65 -13.43 2.55 4.32
C GLN A 65 -12.37 3.47 4.94
N ILE A 66 -12.49 3.75 6.24
CA ILE A 66 -11.47 4.51 7.00
C ILE A 66 -10.16 3.71 7.04
N TYR A 67 -10.23 2.40 7.30
CA TYR A 67 -9.08 1.51 7.27
C TYR A 67 -8.43 1.45 5.87
N ALA A 68 -9.24 1.41 4.80
CA ALA A 68 -8.75 1.49 3.42
C ALA A 68 -8.04 2.82 3.09
N GLY A 69 -8.32 3.90 3.86
CA GLY A 69 -7.69 5.21 3.72
C GLY A 69 -8.60 6.29 3.14
N LYS A 70 -9.86 5.97 2.78
CA LYS A 70 -10.85 6.95 2.32
C LYS A 70 -11.72 7.45 3.48
N ILE A 71 -11.12 8.27 4.35
CA ILE A 71 -11.73 8.75 5.59
C ILE A 71 -13.06 9.48 5.32
N THR A 72 -13.11 10.36 4.31
CA THR A 72 -14.32 11.11 3.95
C THR A 72 -15.47 10.19 3.56
N LYS A 73 -15.19 9.15 2.78
CA LYS A 73 -16.20 8.15 2.37
C LYS A 73 -16.67 7.34 3.58
N GLY A 74 -15.75 6.90 4.43
CA GLY A 74 -16.08 6.19 5.66
C GLY A 74 -16.95 6.99 6.61
N LEU A 75 -16.64 8.28 6.82
CA LEU A 75 -17.42 9.17 7.66
C LEU A 75 -18.84 9.39 7.11
N LEU A 76 -18.97 9.55 5.79
CA LEU A 76 -20.27 9.64 5.13
C LEU A 76 -21.13 8.38 5.36
N PHE A 77 -20.52 7.19 5.25
CA PHE A 77 -21.22 5.93 5.50
C PHE A 77 -21.63 5.74 6.96
N ILE A 78 -20.80 6.18 7.91
CA ILE A 78 -21.18 6.21 9.33
C ILE A 78 -22.41 7.10 9.53
N PHE A 79 -22.42 8.30 8.96
CA PHE A 79 -23.54 9.23 9.08
C PHE A 79 -24.83 8.67 8.49
N ILE A 80 -24.78 8.10 7.28
CA ILE A 80 -25.93 7.45 6.62
C ILE A 80 -26.40 6.24 7.44
N GLY A 81 -25.48 5.43 7.98
CA GLY A 81 -25.78 4.27 8.81
C GLY A 81 -26.55 4.66 10.09
N ILE A 82 -26.13 5.73 10.76
CA ILE A 82 -26.82 6.25 11.94
C ILE A 82 -28.22 6.75 11.55
N LEU A 83 -28.35 7.50 10.46
CA LEU A 83 -29.63 8.02 9.99
C LEU A 83 -30.62 6.90 9.66
N LEU A 84 -30.16 5.87 8.94
CA LEU A 84 -30.97 4.67 8.62
C LEU A 84 -31.32 3.88 9.88
N GLY A 85 -30.39 3.73 10.83
CA GLY A 85 -30.63 3.06 12.10
C GLY A 85 -31.74 3.74 12.91
N VAL A 86 -31.67 5.07 13.04
CA VAL A 86 -32.71 5.85 13.73
C VAL A 86 -34.04 5.74 12.99
N ALA A 87 -34.04 5.84 11.65
CA ALA A 87 -35.25 5.71 10.85
C ALA A 87 -35.89 4.31 10.98
N THR A 88 -35.08 3.25 11.12
CA THR A 88 -35.58 1.88 11.29
C THR A 88 -36.32 1.67 12.62
N ILE A 89 -35.90 2.38 13.67
CA ILE A 89 -36.60 2.35 14.98
C ILE A 89 -38.01 2.96 14.86
N ILE A 90 -38.19 3.95 14.01
CA ILE A 90 -39.46 4.67 13.84
C ILE A 90 -40.37 3.96 12.83
N PHE A 91 -39.79 3.41 11.77
CA PHE A 91 -40.54 2.77 10.67
C PHE A 91 -39.89 1.41 10.30
N ILE A 92 -40.71 0.37 10.21
CA ILE A 92 -40.22 -1.00 9.81
C ILE A 92 -39.74 -1.03 8.34
N LEU A 93 -40.31 -0.22 7.47
CA LEU A 93 -40.00 -0.18 6.03
C LEU A 93 -38.54 0.17 5.71
N PRO A 94 -37.86 1.10 6.38
CA PRO A 94 -36.44 1.39 6.15
C PRO A 94 -35.50 0.25 6.57
N GLY A 95 -35.96 -0.73 7.33
CA GLY A 95 -35.11 -1.85 7.78
C GLY A 95 -34.51 -2.66 6.63
N VAL A 96 -35.29 -2.90 5.56
CA VAL A 96 -34.80 -3.60 4.36
C VAL A 96 -33.72 -2.78 3.66
N ALA A 97 -33.92 -1.47 3.55
CA ALA A 97 -32.92 -0.57 2.97
C ALA A 97 -31.63 -0.50 3.82
N ALA A 98 -31.77 -0.53 5.15
CA ALA A 98 -30.64 -0.55 6.07
C ALA A 98 -29.80 -1.84 5.93
N VAL A 99 -30.42 -3.00 5.79
CA VAL A 99 -29.72 -4.27 5.54
C VAL A 99 -29.02 -4.26 4.19
N ALA A 100 -29.67 -3.80 3.13
CA ALA A 100 -29.06 -3.70 1.80
C ALA A 100 -27.85 -2.73 1.82
N PHE A 101 -28.00 -1.59 2.49
CA PHE A 101 -26.91 -0.64 2.68
C PHE A 101 -25.74 -1.24 3.48
N TRP A 102 -26.04 -2.01 4.52
CA TRP A 102 -25.03 -2.68 5.33
C TRP A 102 -24.21 -3.69 4.54
N ILE A 103 -24.88 -4.53 3.73
CA ILE A 103 -24.20 -5.49 2.83
C ILE A 103 -23.34 -4.75 1.80
N TYR A 104 -23.88 -3.69 1.21
CA TYR A 104 -23.15 -2.86 0.26
C TYR A 104 -21.89 -2.24 0.90
N ASN A 105 -21.97 -1.79 2.14
CA ASN A 105 -20.86 -1.21 2.89
C ASN A 105 -19.71 -2.22 3.08
N ILE A 106 -20.03 -3.48 3.42
CA ILE A 106 -19.03 -4.54 3.57
C ILE A 106 -18.34 -4.81 2.23
N TYR A 107 -19.12 -4.92 1.16
CA TYR A 107 -18.60 -5.14 -0.19
C TYR A 107 -17.71 -3.98 -0.67
N ASP A 108 -18.13 -2.75 -0.46
CA ASP A 108 -17.38 -1.56 -0.83
C ASP A 108 -16.04 -1.45 -0.07
N ALA A 109 -16.02 -1.77 1.21
CA ALA A 109 -14.78 -1.78 2.00
C ALA A 109 -13.79 -2.84 1.51
N TYR A 110 -14.28 -4.02 1.13
CA TYR A 110 -13.46 -5.10 0.58
C TYR A 110 -12.85 -4.69 -0.78
N THR A 111 -13.67 -4.22 -1.71
CA THR A 111 -13.21 -3.80 -3.05
C THR A 111 -12.23 -2.64 -2.97
N LEU A 112 -12.53 -1.64 -2.14
CA LEU A 112 -11.67 -0.48 -1.95
C LEU A 112 -10.28 -0.85 -1.42
N THR A 113 -10.20 -1.83 -0.53
CA THR A 113 -8.92 -2.31 -0.01
C THR A 113 -8.14 -3.10 -1.07
N ASN A 114 -8.83 -3.88 -1.89
CA ASN A 114 -8.19 -4.58 -3.02
C ASN A 114 -7.68 -3.58 -4.07
N GLU A 115 -8.46 -2.56 -4.42
CA GLU A 115 -8.01 -1.49 -5.32
C GLU A 115 -6.76 -0.79 -4.79
N TYR A 116 -6.73 -0.49 -3.48
CA TYR A 116 -5.56 0.09 -2.83
C TYR A 116 -4.32 -0.81 -2.98
N ASN A 117 -4.46 -2.12 -2.70
CA ASN A 117 -3.35 -3.06 -2.79
C ASN A 117 -2.88 -3.22 -4.25
N THR A 118 -3.80 -3.36 -5.20
CA THR A 118 -3.47 -3.46 -6.64
C THR A 118 -2.76 -2.21 -7.14
N ALA A 119 -3.23 -1.03 -6.77
CA ALA A 119 -2.57 0.22 -7.13
C ALA A 119 -1.16 0.32 -6.54
N LEU A 120 -0.99 -0.16 -5.31
CA LEU A 120 0.30 -0.20 -4.63
C LEU A 120 1.29 -1.14 -5.32
N GLU A 121 0.84 -2.32 -5.77
CA GLU A 121 1.65 -3.31 -6.49
C GLU A 121 2.04 -2.81 -7.89
N THR A 122 1.13 -2.15 -8.60
CA THR A 122 1.37 -1.69 -9.98
C THR A 122 2.17 -0.40 -10.07
N THR A 123 1.88 0.57 -9.22
CA THR A 123 2.51 1.89 -9.28
C THR A 123 3.59 2.12 -8.22
N GLY A 124 3.63 1.30 -7.17
CA GLY A 124 4.48 1.47 -6.00
C GLY A 124 4.16 2.72 -5.18
N ARG A 125 3.00 3.34 -5.40
CA ARG A 125 2.53 4.55 -4.71
C ARG A 125 1.14 4.36 -4.14
N ARG A 126 0.85 5.07 -3.04
CA ARG A 126 -0.51 5.09 -2.48
C ARG A 126 -1.44 5.81 -3.46
N PRO A 127 -2.61 5.24 -3.81
CA PRO A 127 -3.53 5.85 -4.78
C PRO A 127 -4.25 7.09 -4.23
N TRP A 128 -4.34 7.25 -2.93
CA TRP A 128 -4.93 8.39 -2.18
C TRP A 128 -4.28 8.54 -0.81
#